data_43d26cdb234ead88e2473c8002cd7581
#
_entry.id   43d26cdb234ead88e2473c8002cd7581
#
_cell.length_a   1.000
_cell.length_b   1.000
_cell.length_c   1.000
_cell.angle_alpha   90.00
_cell.angle_beta   90.00
_cell.angle_gamma   90.00
#
_symmetry.space_group_name_H-M   'P 1'
#
loop_
_entity.id
_entity.type
_entity.pdbx_description
1 polymer ?
#
loop_
_entity_poly.entity_id
_entity_poly.type
_entity_poly.pdbx_seq_one_letter_code
_entity_poly.pdbx_strand_id
1 'polypeptide(L)'
;MFDKLYQGILAAKRSTKILLQNYFGDIRDIYNDVINLDFDGIGLDFVEGRYNAELVKKNGFPADKVLFAGVVNGKNIWRNHYANTIDFLNGLNTQAKVVLSSSTSLLHVPYSAEDETKVPSDVKQHLAFAIEKLAEIKELDSIYHDEADGKAALEKNNALFNNVKHPYNEAVHERIDGLSDADYTRLPARSEREKIQKKEFNLPILPTTTIGSFPQTKDVRQNRAKLRHGEISKEEYDKFNEDKIRRIVKIQEEIGLDVLVHGEYERNDMV
;
A
#
# COMPACT_ATOMS: atom_id res chain seq x y z
N MET A 1 16.35 10.77 -19.05
CA MET A 1 15.93 9.49 -19.69
C MET A 1 14.41 9.44 -19.83
N PHE A 2 13.65 9.76 -18.80
CA PHE A 2 12.18 9.82 -18.78
C PHE A 2 11.63 10.67 -19.96
N ASP A 3 12.00 11.94 -20.06
CA ASP A 3 11.51 12.85 -21.10
C ASP A 3 11.75 12.35 -22.51
N LYS A 4 12.97 11.86 -22.80
CA LYS A 4 13.32 11.36 -24.12
C LYS A 4 12.46 10.16 -24.54
N LEU A 5 12.13 9.27 -23.60
CA LEU A 5 11.26 8.12 -23.86
C LEU A 5 9.85 8.57 -24.19
N TYR A 6 9.24 9.41 -23.32
CA TYR A 6 7.86 9.85 -23.49
C TYR A 6 7.69 10.83 -24.64
N GLN A 7 8.66 11.69 -24.95
CA GLN A 7 8.65 12.52 -26.15
C GLN A 7 8.56 11.67 -27.41
N GLY A 8 9.26 10.54 -27.47
CA GLY A 8 9.18 9.60 -28.60
C GLY A 8 7.77 8.99 -28.76
N ILE A 9 7.15 8.60 -27.64
CA ILE A 9 5.77 8.06 -27.64
C ILE A 9 4.77 9.14 -28.05
N LEU A 10 4.86 10.34 -27.49
CA LEU A 10 3.99 11.47 -27.76
C LEU A 10 4.13 11.98 -29.20
N ALA A 11 5.33 11.97 -29.78
CA ALA A 11 5.57 12.32 -31.19
C ALA A 11 4.89 11.34 -32.17
N ALA A 12 4.66 10.09 -31.77
CA ALA A 12 3.94 9.10 -32.55
C ALA A 12 2.40 9.19 -32.38
N LYS A 13 1.93 10.00 -31.42
CA LYS A 13 0.51 10.24 -31.14
C LYS A 13 -0.17 10.86 -32.36
N ARG A 14 -1.37 10.37 -32.70
CA ARG A 14 -2.23 10.96 -33.73
C ARG A 14 -3.52 11.47 -33.07
N SER A 15 -4.65 10.83 -33.32
CA SER A 15 -5.95 11.17 -32.73
C SER A 15 -6.19 10.54 -31.35
N THR A 16 -5.35 9.60 -30.93
CA THR A 16 -5.47 8.91 -29.65
C THR A 16 -5.06 9.82 -28.50
N LYS A 17 -5.90 9.90 -27.46
CA LYS A 17 -5.54 10.58 -26.22
C LYS A 17 -4.67 9.67 -25.35
N ILE A 18 -3.67 10.25 -24.69
CA ILE A 18 -2.72 9.53 -23.85
C ILE A 18 -2.82 10.04 -22.42
N LEU A 19 -3.15 9.14 -21.50
CA LEU A 19 -3.11 9.36 -20.05
C LEU A 19 -1.81 8.76 -19.50
N LEU A 20 -1.03 9.58 -18.80
CA LEU A 20 0.06 9.08 -17.96
C LEU A 20 -0.48 8.82 -16.55
N GLN A 21 -0.46 7.57 -16.11
CA GLN A 21 -0.91 7.20 -14.77
C GLN A 21 0.26 6.96 -13.83
N ASN A 22 0.37 7.75 -12.77
CA ASN A 22 1.28 7.53 -11.64
C ASN A 22 0.51 6.98 -10.44
N TYR A 23 1.12 6.02 -9.72
CA TYR A 23 0.58 5.44 -8.49
C TYR A 23 1.70 4.83 -7.63
N PHE A 24 1.38 4.49 -6.37
CA PHE A 24 2.29 4.01 -5.33
C PHE A 24 3.36 5.01 -4.88
N GLY A 25 3.12 6.27 -5.05
CA GLY A 25 4.03 7.31 -4.61
C GLY A 25 3.83 8.63 -5.33
N ASP A 26 4.76 9.54 -5.12
CA ASP A 26 4.73 10.86 -5.72
C ASP A 26 5.82 11.04 -6.79
N ILE A 27 5.66 12.08 -7.60
CA ILE A 27 6.55 12.42 -8.70
C ILE A 27 7.38 13.69 -8.43
N ARG A 28 7.71 13.94 -7.14
CA ARG A 28 8.37 15.18 -6.68
C ARG A 28 9.56 15.59 -7.52
N ASP A 29 10.40 14.64 -7.91
CA ASP A 29 11.66 14.92 -8.64
C ASP A 29 11.45 15.25 -10.11
N ILE A 30 10.31 14.86 -10.70
CA ILE A 30 10.02 15.01 -12.14
C ILE A 30 8.67 15.68 -12.41
N TYR A 31 8.02 16.28 -11.39
CA TYR A 31 6.68 16.86 -11.54
C TYR A 31 6.59 17.86 -12.68
N ASN A 32 7.53 18.82 -12.73
CA ASN A 32 7.54 19.86 -13.76
C ASN A 32 7.80 19.28 -15.16
N ASP A 33 8.64 18.25 -15.27
CA ASP A 33 8.87 17.58 -16.53
C ASP A 33 7.60 16.88 -17.02
N VAL A 34 6.91 16.17 -16.14
CA VAL A 34 5.65 15.45 -16.42
C VAL A 34 4.55 16.39 -16.89
N ILE A 35 4.29 17.49 -16.17
CA ILE A 35 3.19 18.40 -16.50
C ILE A 35 3.45 19.18 -17.82
N ASN A 36 4.70 19.32 -18.24
CA ASN A 36 5.07 20.00 -19.47
C ASN A 36 5.10 19.09 -20.71
N LEU A 37 5.01 17.76 -20.55
CA LEU A 37 4.87 16.83 -21.67
C LEU A 37 3.45 16.85 -22.25
N ASP A 38 3.30 16.57 -23.55
CA ASP A 38 2.03 16.66 -24.31
C ASP A 38 1.09 15.46 -24.04
N PHE A 39 0.88 15.12 -22.76
CA PHE A 39 -0.17 14.20 -22.33
C PHE A 39 -1.54 14.91 -22.33
N ASP A 40 -2.61 14.18 -22.70
CA ASP A 40 -3.97 14.71 -22.61
C ASP A 40 -4.52 14.65 -21.16
N GLY A 41 -3.97 13.75 -20.35
CA GLY A 41 -4.30 13.63 -18.94
C GLY A 41 -3.15 13.07 -18.14
N ILE A 42 -3.15 13.38 -16.85
CA ILE A 42 -2.18 12.88 -15.89
C ILE A 42 -2.94 12.38 -14.66
N GLY A 43 -2.71 11.12 -14.30
CA GLY A 43 -3.23 10.52 -13.08
C GLY A 43 -2.21 10.61 -11.95
N LEU A 44 -2.64 11.14 -10.81
CA LEU A 44 -1.83 11.28 -9.61
C LEU A 44 -2.45 10.51 -8.45
N ASP A 45 -1.65 9.73 -7.75
CA ASP A 45 -2.00 9.09 -6.50
C ASP A 45 -1.93 10.12 -5.37
N PHE A 46 -3.07 10.45 -4.76
CA PHE A 46 -3.15 11.36 -3.62
C PHE A 46 -3.25 10.64 -2.27
N VAL A 47 -3.22 9.32 -2.27
CA VAL A 47 -3.26 8.50 -1.05
C VAL A 47 -1.84 8.16 -0.58
N GLU A 48 -1.05 7.49 -1.41
CA GLU A 48 0.34 7.16 -1.08
C GLU A 48 1.32 8.22 -1.54
N GLY A 49 1.00 8.91 -2.63
CA GLY A 49 1.77 10.05 -3.15
C GLY A 49 1.45 11.37 -2.43
N ARG A 50 1.65 11.44 -1.12
CA ARG A 50 1.25 12.58 -0.25
C ARG A 50 1.76 13.93 -0.76
N TYR A 51 2.96 13.97 -1.34
CA TYR A 51 3.53 15.21 -1.87
C TYR A 51 2.90 15.67 -3.19
N ASN A 52 2.18 14.80 -3.93
CA ASN A 52 1.51 15.21 -5.17
C ASN A 52 0.56 16.40 -4.96
N ALA A 53 -0.18 16.44 -3.85
CA ALA A 53 -1.06 17.56 -3.52
C ALA A 53 -0.30 18.88 -3.32
N GLU A 54 0.83 18.82 -2.62
CA GLU A 54 1.71 19.98 -2.40
C GLU A 54 2.31 20.48 -3.72
N LEU A 55 2.70 19.55 -4.61
CA LEU A 55 3.22 19.86 -5.93
C LEU A 55 2.19 20.56 -6.80
N VAL A 56 0.94 20.07 -6.83
CA VAL A 56 -0.18 20.72 -7.53
C VAL A 56 -0.43 22.12 -6.98
N LYS A 57 -0.48 22.28 -5.66
CA LYS A 57 -0.70 23.59 -5.01
C LYS A 57 0.43 24.59 -5.27
N LYS A 58 1.67 24.12 -5.23
CA LYS A 58 2.87 24.97 -5.34
C LYS A 58 3.19 25.33 -6.78
N ASN A 59 3.13 24.35 -7.69
CA ASN A 59 3.61 24.51 -9.06
C ASN A 59 2.45 24.68 -10.07
N GLY A 60 1.19 24.51 -9.61
CA GLY A 60 0.02 24.48 -10.48
C GLY A 60 -0.13 23.15 -11.22
N PHE A 61 -1.25 23.01 -11.94
CA PHE A 61 -1.52 21.91 -12.87
C PHE A 61 -2.12 22.51 -14.16
N PRO A 62 -1.67 22.11 -15.36
CA PRO A 62 -2.11 22.70 -16.62
C PRO A 62 -3.63 22.59 -16.85
N ALA A 63 -4.28 23.71 -17.18
CA ALA A 63 -5.72 23.76 -17.38
C ALA A 63 -6.21 23.05 -18.64
N ASP A 64 -5.32 22.83 -19.60
CA ASP A 64 -5.57 22.12 -20.86
C ASP A 64 -5.48 20.60 -20.74
N LYS A 65 -5.07 20.09 -19.60
CA LYS A 65 -4.97 18.65 -19.29
C LYS A 65 -6.07 18.20 -18.34
N VAL A 66 -6.37 16.90 -18.36
CA VAL A 66 -7.29 16.29 -17.39
C VAL A 66 -6.48 15.74 -16.22
N LEU A 67 -6.83 16.15 -15.00
CA LEU A 67 -6.29 15.57 -13.77
C LEU A 67 -7.15 14.36 -13.36
N PHE A 68 -6.58 13.16 -13.42
CA PHE A 68 -7.18 11.97 -12.83
C PHE A 68 -6.75 11.88 -11.36
N ALA A 69 -7.67 12.26 -10.48
CA ALA A 69 -7.40 12.36 -9.05
C ALA A 69 -7.62 11.01 -8.35
N GLY A 70 -6.55 10.32 -8.02
CA GLY A 70 -6.54 9.06 -7.29
C GLY A 70 -6.81 9.26 -5.81
N VAL A 71 -8.07 9.43 -5.41
CA VAL A 71 -8.50 9.76 -4.04
C VAL A 71 -9.19 8.61 -3.31
N VAL A 72 -9.65 7.59 -4.03
CA VAL A 72 -10.20 6.38 -3.42
C VAL A 72 -9.07 5.36 -3.27
N ASN A 73 -8.77 4.96 -2.04
CA ASN A 73 -7.66 4.06 -1.74
C ASN A 73 -7.87 2.67 -2.37
N GLY A 74 -7.03 2.28 -3.34
CA GLY A 74 -7.11 1.01 -4.05
C GLY A 74 -6.43 -0.17 -3.34
N LYS A 75 -5.77 0.05 -2.19
CA LYS A 75 -5.01 -0.98 -1.46
C LYS A 75 -5.63 -1.38 -0.14
N ASN A 76 -6.34 -0.50 0.54
CA ASN A 76 -7.02 -0.84 1.78
C ASN A 76 -8.46 -1.29 1.52
N ILE A 77 -9.04 -1.93 2.52
CA ILE A 77 -10.40 -2.49 2.48
C ILE A 77 -11.45 -1.58 3.14
N TRP A 78 -11.07 -0.37 3.53
CA TRP A 78 -11.94 0.53 4.29
C TRP A 78 -12.68 1.51 3.38
N ARG A 79 -13.88 1.89 3.81
CA ARG A 79 -14.67 2.94 3.14
C ARG A 79 -13.94 4.27 3.15
N ASN A 80 -14.12 5.01 2.06
CA ASN A 80 -13.68 6.39 1.95
C ASN A 80 -14.54 7.31 2.81
N HIS A 81 -13.92 8.28 3.48
CA HIS A 81 -14.62 9.35 4.20
C HIS A 81 -14.86 10.50 3.23
N TYR A 82 -16.10 10.61 2.73
CA TYR A 82 -16.43 11.50 1.61
C TYR A 82 -16.18 12.97 1.93
N ALA A 83 -16.59 13.45 3.11
CA ALA A 83 -16.36 14.83 3.48
C ALA A 83 -14.88 15.21 3.41
N ASN A 84 -14.00 14.41 4.00
CA ASN A 84 -12.56 14.66 3.96
C ASN A 84 -12.00 14.63 2.52
N THR A 85 -12.51 13.73 1.68
CA THR A 85 -12.07 13.63 0.27
C THR A 85 -12.53 14.84 -0.55
N ILE A 86 -13.75 15.31 -0.34
CA ILE A 86 -14.28 16.52 -1.03
C ILE A 86 -13.52 17.77 -0.55
N ASP A 87 -13.29 17.93 0.74
CA ASP A 87 -12.49 19.03 1.28
C ASP A 87 -11.06 19.02 0.70
N PHE A 88 -10.47 17.85 0.59
CA PHE A 88 -9.16 17.68 -0.06
C PHE A 88 -9.19 18.12 -1.52
N LEU A 89 -10.18 17.66 -2.32
CA LEU A 89 -10.32 18.02 -3.73
C LEU A 89 -10.51 19.53 -3.92
N ASN A 90 -11.38 20.15 -3.15
CA ASN A 90 -11.60 21.59 -3.15
C ASN A 90 -10.31 22.36 -2.79
N GLY A 91 -9.51 21.78 -1.88
CA GLY A 91 -8.23 22.34 -1.45
C GLY A 91 -7.10 22.22 -2.48
N LEU A 92 -7.25 21.45 -3.56
CA LEU A 92 -6.25 21.39 -4.64
C LEU A 92 -6.17 22.70 -5.44
N ASN A 93 -7.28 23.47 -5.51
CA ASN A 93 -7.36 24.76 -6.19
C ASN A 93 -6.80 24.73 -7.64
N THR A 94 -7.18 23.69 -8.41
CA THR A 94 -6.79 23.54 -9.82
C THR A 94 -7.88 24.09 -10.76
N GLN A 95 -7.47 24.63 -11.91
CA GLN A 95 -8.39 25.01 -12.99
C GLN A 95 -8.56 23.90 -14.04
N ALA A 96 -7.88 22.80 -13.89
CA ALA A 96 -7.99 21.66 -14.78
C ALA A 96 -9.31 20.92 -14.56
N LYS A 97 -9.79 20.24 -15.60
CA LYS A 97 -10.86 19.25 -15.43
C LYS A 97 -10.37 18.12 -14.55
N VAL A 98 -11.10 17.86 -13.46
CA VAL A 98 -10.82 16.75 -12.53
C VAL A 98 -11.71 15.57 -12.86
N VAL A 99 -11.13 14.36 -12.89
CA VAL A 99 -11.84 13.09 -12.98
C VAL A 99 -11.43 12.25 -11.79
N LEU A 100 -12.39 11.79 -11.00
CA LEU A 100 -12.11 11.01 -9.79
C LEU A 100 -11.73 9.57 -10.16
N SER A 101 -10.77 9.00 -9.44
CA SER A 101 -10.31 7.65 -9.67
C SER A 101 -9.85 6.97 -8.38
N SER A 102 -9.61 5.65 -8.45
CA SER A 102 -8.84 4.96 -7.42
C SER A 102 -7.38 5.40 -7.44
N SER A 103 -6.74 5.38 -6.27
CA SER A 103 -5.31 5.74 -6.15
C SER A 103 -4.41 4.75 -6.87
N THR A 104 -4.81 3.47 -6.90
CA THR A 104 -4.10 2.38 -7.56
C THR A 104 -5.09 1.39 -8.16
N SER A 105 -4.57 0.32 -8.79
CA SER A 105 -5.41 -0.79 -9.28
C SER A 105 -6.20 -1.44 -8.14
N LEU A 106 -7.48 -1.74 -8.37
CA LEU A 106 -8.35 -2.48 -7.44
C LEU A 106 -8.04 -3.99 -7.37
N LEU A 107 -7.02 -4.46 -8.09
CA LEU A 107 -6.49 -5.83 -7.92
C LEU A 107 -5.90 -6.10 -6.54
N HIS A 108 -5.61 -5.06 -5.76
CA HIS A 108 -5.05 -5.18 -4.41
C HIS A 108 -6.10 -5.39 -3.31
N VAL A 109 -7.39 -5.37 -3.65
CA VAL A 109 -8.49 -5.57 -2.71
C VAL A 109 -9.37 -6.73 -3.17
N PRO A 110 -10.12 -7.39 -2.24
CA PRO A 110 -11.08 -8.42 -2.62
C PRO A 110 -12.17 -7.89 -3.54
N TYR A 111 -12.96 -8.79 -4.15
CA TYR A 111 -13.95 -8.45 -5.16
C TYR A 111 -15.14 -7.66 -4.60
N SER A 112 -15.87 -8.22 -3.61
CA SER A 112 -17.05 -7.61 -3.01
C SER A 112 -17.15 -7.91 -1.52
N ALA A 113 -17.46 -6.90 -0.72
CA ALA A 113 -17.73 -7.05 0.71
C ALA A 113 -19.05 -7.80 0.97
N GLU A 114 -19.94 -7.92 -0.01
CA GLU A 114 -21.18 -8.68 0.14
C GLU A 114 -20.92 -10.16 0.42
N ASP A 115 -19.84 -10.70 -0.12
CA ASP A 115 -19.43 -12.09 0.05
C ASP A 115 -18.95 -12.40 1.49
N GLU A 116 -18.69 -11.38 2.29
CA GLU A 116 -18.23 -11.50 3.67
C GLU A 116 -19.40 -11.82 4.62
N THR A 117 -19.80 -13.09 4.66
CA THR A 117 -20.96 -13.56 5.45
C THR A 117 -20.67 -13.76 6.94
N LYS A 118 -19.39 -13.84 7.34
CA LYS A 118 -18.95 -14.09 8.71
C LYS A 118 -18.51 -12.85 9.47
N VAL A 119 -18.35 -11.73 8.76
CA VAL A 119 -17.93 -10.46 9.36
C VAL A 119 -19.14 -9.82 10.07
N PRO A 120 -19.00 -9.38 11.33
CA PRO A 120 -20.05 -8.66 12.03
C PRO A 120 -20.55 -7.43 11.25
N SER A 121 -21.85 -7.15 11.29
CA SER A 121 -22.47 -6.10 10.48
C SER A 121 -21.95 -4.69 10.79
N ASP A 122 -21.59 -4.43 12.03
CA ASP A 122 -20.99 -3.17 12.50
C ASP A 122 -19.59 -2.95 11.94
N VAL A 123 -18.84 -4.01 11.61
CA VAL A 123 -17.55 -3.93 10.90
C VAL A 123 -17.79 -3.90 9.40
N LYS A 124 -18.66 -4.80 8.86
CA LYS A 124 -18.92 -4.97 7.44
C LYS A 124 -19.35 -3.66 6.76
N GLN A 125 -20.16 -2.85 7.42
CA GLN A 125 -20.59 -1.54 6.90
C GLN A 125 -19.45 -0.57 6.61
N HIS A 126 -18.27 -0.77 7.21
CA HIS A 126 -17.06 0.02 6.98
C HIS A 126 -16.13 -0.58 5.94
N LEU A 127 -16.46 -1.75 5.38
CA LEU A 127 -15.67 -2.36 4.32
C LEU A 127 -16.06 -1.80 2.95
N ALA A 128 -15.06 -1.62 2.10
CA ALA A 128 -15.21 -1.29 0.70
C ALA A 128 -14.15 -2.04 -0.11
N PHE A 129 -14.58 -3.07 -0.83
CA PHE A 129 -13.76 -3.86 -1.74
C PHE A 129 -13.87 -3.30 -3.17
N ALA A 130 -13.47 -4.03 -4.19
CA ALA A 130 -13.39 -3.49 -5.54
C ALA A 130 -14.74 -2.91 -6.04
N ILE A 131 -15.83 -3.64 -5.88
CA ILE A 131 -17.17 -3.19 -6.31
C ILE A 131 -17.63 -1.98 -5.52
N GLU A 132 -17.48 -1.99 -4.20
CA GLU A 132 -17.87 -0.88 -3.34
C GLU A 132 -17.03 0.36 -3.62
N LYS A 133 -15.73 0.22 -3.92
CA LYS A 133 -14.86 1.36 -4.29
C LYS A 133 -15.23 1.99 -5.63
N LEU A 134 -15.72 1.22 -6.58
CA LEU A 134 -16.29 1.78 -7.82
C LEU A 134 -17.58 2.57 -7.54
N ALA A 135 -18.43 2.08 -6.62
CA ALA A 135 -19.60 2.83 -6.17
C ALA A 135 -19.20 4.13 -5.44
N GLU A 136 -18.17 4.08 -4.59
CA GLU A 136 -17.62 5.27 -3.89
C GLU A 136 -17.12 6.33 -4.88
N ILE A 137 -16.43 5.94 -5.97
CA ILE A 137 -15.99 6.89 -7.00
C ILE A 137 -17.19 7.59 -7.63
N LYS A 138 -18.25 6.84 -7.96
CA LYS A 138 -19.48 7.40 -8.53
C LYS A 138 -20.17 8.34 -7.55
N GLU A 139 -20.34 7.94 -6.29
CA GLU A 139 -20.97 8.76 -5.26
C GLU A 139 -20.18 10.05 -4.99
N LEU A 140 -18.84 9.95 -4.91
CA LEU A 140 -17.95 11.12 -4.77
C LEU A 140 -18.01 12.05 -5.98
N ASP A 141 -18.14 11.53 -7.20
CA ASP A 141 -18.29 12.33 -8.41
C ASP A 141 -19.61 13.12 -8.37
N SER A 142 -20.72 12.48 -8.00
CA SER A 142 -22.02 13.15 -7.81
C SER A 142 -21.96 14.23 -6.71
N ILE A 143 -21.22 14.01 -5.62
CA ILE A 143 -21.03 15.01 -4.56
C ILE A 143 -20.18 16.18 -5.07
N TYR A 144 -19.07 15.87 -5.76
CA TYR A 144 -18.12 16.87 -6.24
C TYR A 144 -18.73 17.82 -7.29
N HIS A 145 -19.69 17.32 -8.09
CA HIS A 145 -20.41 18.08 -9.10
C HIS A 145 -21.78 18.61 -8.64
N ASP A 146 -22.10 18.50 -7.32
CA ASP A 146 -23.37 18.96 -6.71
C ASP A 146 -24.63 18.37 -7.41
N GLU A 147 -24.56 17.10 -7.77
CA GLU A 147 -25.70 16.39 -8.35
C GLU A 147 -26.75 16.02 -7.29
N ALA A 148 -28.01 15.78 -7.72
CA ALA A 148 -29.14 15.62 -6.81
C ALA A 148 -29.02 14.44 -5.82
N ASP A 149 -28.35 13.36 -6.20
CA ASP A 149 -28.13 12.16 -5.38
C ASP A 149 -26.86 12.27 -4.49
N GLY A 150 -25.94 13.20 -4.81
CA GLY A 150 -24.70 13.41 -4.07
C GLY A 150 -24.94 13.80 -2.61
N LYS A 151 -25.92 14.64 -2.33
CA LYS A 151 -26.23 15.08 -0.96
C LYS A 151 -26.66 13.93 -0.05
N ALA A 152 -27.52 13.04 -0.55
CA ALA A 152 -27.97 11.88 0.21
C ALA A 152 -26.81 10.88 0.46
N ALA A 153 -25.94 10.70 -0.53
CA ALA A 153 -24.74 9.86 -0.38
C ALA A 153 -23.78 10.41 0.69
N LEU A 154 -23.55 11.73 0.71
CA LEU A 154 -22.72 12.39 1.70
C LEU A 154 -23.30 12.27 3.12
N GLU A 155 -24.60 12.51 3.29
CA GLU A 155 -25.29 12.37 4.57
C GLU A 155 -25.17 10.95 5.12
N LYS A 156 -25.41 9.94 4.27
CA LYS A 156 -25.28 8.52 4.63
C LYS A 156 -23.84 8.17 5.04
N ASN A 157 -22.84 8.63 4.31
CA ASN A 157 -21.43 8.39 4.62
C ASN A 157 -21.05 9.08 5.92
N ASN A 158 -21.42 10.34 6.15
CA ASN A 158 -21.16 11.05 7.39
C ASN A 158 -21.80 10.36 8.61
N ALA A 159 -23.03 9.88 8.48
CA ALA A 159 -23.69 9.12 9.57
C ALA A 159 -22.92 7.86 9.95
N LEU A 160 -22.31 7.19 8.99
CA LEU A 160 -21.46 6.02 9.23
C LEU A 160 -20.24 6.37 10.08
N PHE A 161 -19.55 7.45 9.75
CA PHE A 161 -18.31 7.84 10.45
C PHE A 161 -18.55 8.55 11.79
N ASN A 162 -19.65 9.26 11.96
CA ASN A 162 -20.01 9.92 13.22
C ASN A 162 -20.29 8.94 14.36
N ASN A 163 -20.64 7.70 14.06
CA ASN A 163 -21.00 6.68 15.04
C ASN A 163 -19.88 5.67 15.32
N VAL A 164 -18.70 5.86 14.76
CA VAL A 164 -17.57 4.94 14.98
C VAL A 164 -16.95 5.20 16.35
N LYS A 165 -17.07 4.23 17.24
CA LYS A 165 -16.30 4.21 18.48
C LYS A 165 -14.92 3.61 18.16
N HIS A 166 -13.95 4.45 17.90
CA HIS A 166 -12.58 3.99 17.84
C HIS A 166 -12.11 3.59 19.23
N PRO A 167 -11.57 2.37 19.41
CA PRO A 167 -10.94 2.03 20.67
C PRO A 167 -9.78 3.01 20.92
N TYR A 168 -9.94 3.86 21.92
CA TYR A 168 -8.93 4.81 22.32
C TYR A 168 -8.06 4.20 23.42
N ASN A 169 -6.78 4.12 23.20
CA ASN A 169 -5.81 3.69 24.21
C ASN A 169 -4.93 4.90 24.59
N GLU A 170 -5.21 5.47 25.75
CA GLU A 170 -4.54 6.67 26.25
C GLU A 170 -3.02 6.50 26.32
N ALA A 171 -2.53 5.38 26.84
CA ALA A 171 -1.09 5.11 26.94
C ALA A 171 -0.37 5.05 25.56
N VAL A 172 -1.07 4.60 24.53
CA VAL A 172 -0.51 4.63 23.15
C VAL A 172 -0.43 6.05 22.62
N HIS A 173 -1.48 6.86 22.84
CA HIS A 173 -1.48 8.26 22.40
C HIS A 173 -0.44 9.09 23.15
N GLU A 174 -0.35 8.99 24.47
CA GLU A 174 0.69 9.64 25.26
C GLU A 174 2.10 9.31 24.76
N ARG A 175 2.34 8.03 24.39
CA ARG A 175 3.62 7.62 23.83
C ARG A 175 3.87 8.22 22.44
N ILE A 176 2.85 8.31 21.58
CA ILE A 176 2.95 8.92 20.24
C ILE A 176 3.23 10.41 20.36
N ASP A 177 2.47 11.09 21.22
CA ASP A 177 2.58 12.55 21.44
C ASP A 177 3.93 12.93 22.10
N GLY A 178 4.53 11.98 22.83
CA GLY A 178 5.86 12.14 23.43
C GLY A 178 7.03 11.90 22.49
N LEU A 179 6.79 11.47 21.22
CA LEU A 179 7.88 11.25 20.26
C LEU A 179 8.50 12.59 19.83
N SER A 180 9.81 12.58 19.72
CA SER A 180 10.65 13.71 19.30
C SER A 180 11.51 13.35 18.09
N ASP A 181 12.17 14.30 17.48
CA ASP A 181 13.09 14.07 16.36
C ASP A 181 14.20 13.06 16.70
N ALA A 182 14.58 12.98 17.98
CA ALA A 182 15.56 12.01 18.44
C ALA A 182 15.07 10.55 18.27
N ASP A 183 13.78 10.30 18.45
CA ASP A 183 13.17 8.98 18.33
C ASP A 183 13.13 8.50 16.85
N TYR A 184 13.10 9.43 15.91
CA TYR A 184 13.19 9.15 14.47
C TYR A 184 14.62 9.07 13.95
N THR A 185 15.61 9.36 14.80
CA THR A 185 17.03 9.38 14.43
C THR A 185 17.74 8.11 14.89
N ARG A 186 18.07 7.25 13.94
CA ARG A 186 18.82 6.02 14.23
C ARG A 186 20.31 6.29 14.34
N LEU A 187 20.86 6.15 15.54
CA LEU A 187 22.30 6.28 15.82
C LEU A 187 22.95 4.89 16.06
N PRO A 188 24.24 4.73 15.76
CA PRO A 188 25.11 5.65 14.99
C PRO A 188 24.60 5.90 13.57
N ALA A 189 25.06 6.96 12.91
CA ALA A 189 24.71 7.27 11.51
C ALA A 189 25.03 6.09 10.59
N ARG A 190 24.35 6.00 9.43
CA ARG A 190 24.50 4.88 8.48
C ARG A 190 25.95 4.59 8.12
N SER A 191 26.72 5.61 7.82
CA SER A 191 28.14 5.48 7.45
C SER A 191 28.99 4.81 8.53
N GLU A 192 28.68 5.04 9.81
CA GLU A 192 29.38 4.40 10.92
C GLU A 192 28.88 2.97 11.15
N ARG A 193 27.56 2.75 11.04
CA ARG A 193 26.97 1.39 11.14
C ARG A 193 27.52 0.46 10.06
N GLU A 194 27.66 0.93 8.83
CA GLU A 194 28.22 0.13 7.73
C GLU A 194 29.64 -0.33 8.01
N LYS A 195 30.47 0.52 8.61
CA LYS A 195 31.85 0.14 9.00
C LYS A 195 31.84 -0.95 10.06
N ILE A 196 31.00 -0.79 11.08
CA ILE A 196 30.86 -1.76 12.17
C ILE A 196 30.34 -3.10 11.62
N GLN A 197 29.28 -3.07 10.83
CA GLN A 197 28.64 -4.26 10.26
C GLN A 197 29.56 -5.01 9.30
N LYS A 198 30.28 -4.30 8.43
CA LYS A 198 31.27 -4.92 7.53
C LYS A 198 32.37 -5.65 8.29
N LYS A 199 32.83 -5.06 9.40
CA LYS A 199 33.85 -5.68 10.26
C LYS A 199 33.31 -6.89 11.01
N GLU A 200 32.09 -6.76 11.57
CA GLU A 200 31.46 -7.78 12.42
C GLU A 200 31.05 -9.02 11.63
N PHE A 201 30.35 -8.80 10.50
CA PHE A 201 29.83 -9.90 9.71
C PHE A 201 30.81 -10.47 8.69
N ASN A 202 31.84 -9.69 8.31
CA ASN A 202 32.84 -10.10 7.31
C ASN A 202 32.24 -10.72 6.03
N LEU A 203 31.08 -10.21 5.59
CA LEU A 203 30.41 -10.68 4.39
C LEU A 203 31.07 -10.14 3.11
N PRO A 204 30.98 -10.87 1.98
CA PRO A 204 31.45 -10.36 0.69
C PRO A 204 30.65 -9.12 0.27
N ILE A 205 31.10 -8.47 -0.82
CA ILE A 205 30.46 -7.24 -1.34
C ILE A 205 29.00 -7.50 -1.75
N LEU A 206 28.71 -8.68 -2.32
CA LEU A 206 27.39 -9.13 -2.73
C LEU A 206 27.08 -10.46 -2.04
N PRO A 207 26.66 -10.42 -0.76
CA PRO A 207 26.36 -11.63 -0.02
C PRO A 207 25.11 -12.32 -0.59
N THR A 208 25.16 -13.65 -0.66
CA THR A 208 24.07 -14.49 -1.11
C THR A 208 23.22 -14.94 0.07
N THR A 209 21.90 -14.98 -0.14
CA THR A 209 20.92 -15.46 0.83
C THR A 209 19.64 -15.91 0.11
N THR A 210 18.65 -16.39 0.85
CA THR A 210 17.31 -16.68 0.33
C THR A 210 16.26 -15.73 0.95
N ILE A 211 14.99 -15.82 0.51
CA ILE A 211 13.92 -14.92 0.95
C ILE A 211 13.60 -15.08 2.44
N GLY A 212 13.58 -16.30 2.96
CA GLY A 212 13.20 -16.59 4.35
C GLY A 212 12.38 -17.86 4.48
N SER A 213 11.13 -17.85 4.03
CA SER A 213 10.26 -19.03 4.04
C SER A 213 10.67 -20.04 2.98
N PHE A 214 10.73 -21.33 3.39
CA PHE A 214 10.87 -22.44 2.46
C PHE A 214 9.52 -23.11 2.19
N PRO A 215 9.36 -23.84 1.07
CA PRO A 215 8.09 -24.42 0.71
C PRO A 215 7.48 -25.29 1.82
N GLN A 216 6.21 -25.06 2.11
CA GLN A 216 5.43 -25.85 3.07
C GLN A 216 5.11 -27.24 2.46
N THR A 217 6.03 -28.18 2.58
CA THR A 217 5.90 -29.56 2.06
C THR A 217 4.74 -30.31 2.73
N LYS A 218 4.31 -31.41 2.11
CA LYS A 218 3.18 -32.23 2.62
C LYS A 218 3.39 -32.66 4.07
N ASP A 219 4.59 -33.10 4.43
CA ASP A 219 4.94 -33.55 5.78
C ASP A 219 4.92 -32.41 6.80
N VAL A 220 5.37 -31.21 6.44
CA VAL A 220 5.27 -30.02 7.30
C VAL A 220 3.81 -29.67 7.59
N ARG A 221 2.96 -29.65 6.53
CA ARG A 221 1.52 -29.39 6.69
C ARG A 221 0.83 -30.47 7.54
N GLN A 222 1.19 -31.73 7.34
CA GLN A 222 0.66 -32.85 8.12
C GLN A 222 1.08 -32.77 9.58
N ASN A 223 2.33 -32.44 9.87
CA ASN A 223 2.82 -32.28 11.25
C ASN A 223 2.03 -31.19 11.99
N ARG A 224 1.78 -30.05 11.35
CA ARG A 224 0.96 -28.97 11.89
C ARG A 224 -0.51 -29.39 12.11
N ALA A 225 -1.08 -30.15 11.18
CA ALA A 225 -2.44 -30.67 11.31
C ALA A 225 -2.55 -31.65 12.49
N LYS A 226 -1.59 -32.57 12.67
CA LYS A 226 -1.54 -33.51 13.78
C LYS A 226 -1.50 -32.81 15.13
N LEU A 227 -0.66 -31.77 15.28
CA LEU A 227 -0.66 -30.98 16.51
C LEU A 227 -2.01 -30.33 16.78
N ARG A 228 -2.64 -29.74 15.76
CA ARG A 228 -3.94 -29.08 15.90
C ARG A 228 -5.07 -30.06 16.29
N HIS A 229 -4.98 -31.32 15.84
CA HIS A 229 -5.94 -32.37 16.17
C HIS A 229 -5.58 -33.12 17.45
N GLY A 230 -4.49 -32.78 18.13
CA GLY A 230 -4.04 -33.44 19.35
C GLY A 230 -3.47 -34.86 19.13
N GLU A 231 -3.09 -35.18 17.90
CA GLU A 231 -2.51 -36.49 17.53
C GLU A 231 -1.04 -36.64 17.92
N ILE A 232 -0.36 -35.54 18.10
CA ILE A 232 1.04 -35.45 18.57
C ILE A 232 1.17 -34.40 19.65
N SER A 233 2.20 -34.54 20.48
CA SER A 233 2.53 -33.56 21.51
C SER A 233 3.22 -32.32 20.91
N LYS A 234 3.31 -31.24 21.68
CA LYS A 234 4.04 -30.05 21.31
C LYS A 234 5.55 -30.33 21.14
N GLU A 235 6.09 -31.17 21.99
CA GLU A 235 7.49 -31.59 21.95
C GLU A 235 7.80 -32.39 20.66
N GLU A 236 6.93 -33.29 20.26
CA GLU A 236 7.09 -34.03 18.99
C GLU A 236 7.00 -33.10 17.77
N TYR A 237 6.09 -32.15 17.81
CA TYR A 237 5.96 -31.11 16.78
C TYR A 237 7.22 -30.25 16.68
N ASP A 238 7.75 -29.76 17.81
CA ASP A 238 8.92 -28.92 17.85
C ASP A 238 10.18 -29.67 17.38
N LYS A 239 10.34 -30.90 17.80
CA LYS A 239 11.45 -31.74 17.34
C LYS A 239 11.43 -31.95 15.82
N PHE A 240 10.26 -32.20 15.24
CA PHE A 240 10.14 -32.31 13.78
C PHE A 240 10.59 -31.02 13.08
N ASN A 241 10.13 -29.88 13.56
CA ASN A 241 10.52 -28.59 12.98
C ASN A 241 12.01 -28.30 13.16
N GLU A 242 12.60 -28.64 14.31
CA GLU A 242 14.03 -28.53 14.56
C GLU A 242 14.85 -29.35 13.56
N ASP A 243 14.42 -30.59 13.30
CA ASP A 243 15.09 -31.48 12.32
C ASP A 243 15.01 -30.88 10.89
N LYS A 244 13.87 -30.28 10.52
CA LYS A 244 13.72 -29.57 9.24
C LYS A 244 14.63 -28.36 9.14
N ILE A 245 14.71 -27.55 10.17
CA ILE A 245 15.57 -26.36 10.25
C ILE A 245 17.05 -26.78 10.13
N ARG A 246 17.50 -27.77 10.90
CA ARG A 246 18.87 -28.30 10.82
C ARG A 246 19.22 -28.78 9.43
N ARG A 247 18.30 -29.49 8.77
CA ARG A 247 18.48 -29.98 7.40
C ARG A 247 18.64 -28.82 6.41
N ILE A 248 17.77 -27.78 6.49
CA ILE A 248 17.82 -26.69 5.51
C ILE A 248 19.03 -25.78 5.72
N VAL A 249 19.44 -25.58 6.96
CA VAL A 249 20.69 -24.87 7.29
C VAL A 249 21.88 -25.60 6.67
N LYS A 250 21.97 -26.92 6.87
CA LYS A 250 23.05 -27.72 6.29
C LYS A 250 23.10 -27.66 4.76
N ILE A 251 21.94 -27.71 4.08
CA ILE A 251 21.88 -27.56 2.62
C ILE A 251 22.42 -26.18 2.20
N GLN A 252 22.06 -25.11 2.90
CA GLN A 252 22.52 -23.75 2.60
C GLN A 252 24.05 -23.64 2.79
N GLU A 253 24.60 -24.28 3.81
CA GLU A 253 26.05 -24.35 4.02
C GLU A 253 26.74 -25.12 2.87
N GLU A 254 26.19 -26.27 2.47
CA GLU A 254 26.74 -27.11 1.40
C GLU A 254 26.74 -26.40 0.03
N ILE A 255 25.74 -25.59 -0.27
CA ILE A 255 25.69 -24.80 -1.52
C ILE A 255 26.44 -23.48 -1.43
N GLY A 256 26.94 -23.10 -0.23
CA GLY A 256 27.80 -21.95 -0.04
C GLY A 256 27.07 -20.62 0.02
N LEU A 257 25.86 -20.54 0.62
CA LEU A 257 25.22 -19.26 0.90
C LEU A 257 25.96 -18.51 2.04
N ASP A 258 26.10 -17.21 1.88
CA ASP A 258 26.80 -16.35 2.84
C ASP A 258 25.97 -16.04 4.09
N VAL A 259 24.65 -15.91 3.94
CA VAL A 259 23.70 -15.66 5.03
C VAL A 259 22.63 -16.73 5.02
N LEU A 260 22.56 -17.50 6.11
CA LEU A 260 21.64 -18.62 6.22
C LEU A 260 20.29 -18.16 6.76
N VAL A 261 19.21 -18.73 6.25
CA VAL A 261 17.87 -18.48 6.73
C VAL A 261 17.30 -19.71 7.43
N HIS A 262 16.46 -19.46 8.40
CA HIS A 262 15.85 -20.44 9.27
C HIS A 262 14.85 -21.37 8.54
N GLY A 263 14.12 -20.87 7.51
CA GLY A 263 13.20 -21.66 6.69
C GLY A 263 11.73 -21.58 7.14
N GLU A 264 11.44 -21.11 8.34
CA GLU A 264 10.11 -20.78 8.87
C GLU A 264 9.09 -21.92 8.88
N TYR A 265 9.52 -23.13 9.22
CA TYR A 265 8.65 -24.32 9.22
C TYR A 265 7.58 -24.31 10.30
N GLU A 266 7.78 -23.58 11.39
CA GLU A 266 6.87 -23.44 12.54
C GLU A 266 5.73 -22.48 12.29
N ARG A 267 5.81 -21.62 11.28
CA ARG A 267 4.77 -20.66 10.95
C ARG A 267 4.22 -20.82 9.53
N ASN A 268 3.08 -20.19 9.26
CA ASN A 268 2.54 -20.12 7.93
C ASN A 268 3.41 -19.23 7.04
N ASP A 269 3.28 -19.44 5.74
CA ASP A 269 3.93 -18.60 4.76
C ASP A 269 3.49 -17.14 4.91
N MET A 270 4.35 -16.26 4.51
CA MET A 270 4.06 -14.83 4.48
C MET A 270 3.14 -14.57 3.29
N VAL A 271 1.88 -14.26 3.56
CA VAL A 271 0.87 -13.88 2.58
C VAL A 271 0.51 -12.43 2.76
#